data_ce849481f9a9f9deec0ea2b00974e432
#
_entry.id   ce849481f9a9f9deec0ea2b00974e432
#
_cell.length_a   1.000
_cell.length_b   1.000
_cell.length_c   1.000
_cell.angle_alpha   90.00
_cell.angle_beta   90.00
_cell.angle_gamma   90.00
#
_symmetry.space_group_name_H-M   'P 1'
#
loop_
_entity.id
_entity.type
_entity.pdbx_description
1 polymer ?
#
loop_
_entity_poly.entity_id
_entity_poly.type
_entity_poly.pdbx_seq_one_letter_code
_entity_poly.pdbx_strand_id
1 'polypeptide(L)'
;MCLSVPAFLRSALECALGVMSSLNFLSRVFACFVSASMLCLFAIQVGAATKASVPTSEDESTTTEMRLLEPGWWPTKGTASRDEYAGSAACARCHAEKVASYASTQMAHAMTPVSAEQLPELARGTIQRTIGSYNYSLTSSSAGPAFSITNGTQSLSAAIGWVFGVGEIGRTYVYQQNNRYHESHLSYYTDLQNLDFTTGHTRSVPAKLALALGRPIADPGSCFGCHATQATTSGHFDPQHLIPGVTCEGCHGPGVVHVALMSEGKAGEAPSMIFNPAKLAPVAAVDFCGACHRTAVDVSFLGISGAFTLRFPAYRLQGSRCWRKPDSRLTCSACHDPHQPLVRDLMSYDKNCLACHQGEPITKVASVTHKGNPARTAPPCPVAQKACVTCHMPRFQVPEMHATFTDHTIAVYKQKPNFN
;
A
#
# COMPACT_ATOMS: atom_id res chain seq x y z
N MET A 1 -15.52 44.59 9.70
CA MET A 1 -14.36 45.19 9.05
C MET A 1 -14.49 44.97 7.56
N CYS A 2 -14.81 46.00 6.79
CA CYS A 2 -14.99 45.92 5.33
C CYS A 2 -13.61 45.76 4.67
N LEU A 3 -13.42 44.70 3.92
CA LEU A 3 -12.26 44.54 3.04
C LEU A 3 -12.54 45.27 1.73
N SER A 4 -11.73 46.30 1.44
CA SER A 4 -11.77 47.09 0.22
C SER A 4 -11.22 46.29 -0.97
N VAL A 5 -12.03 46.17 -2.02
CA VAL A 5 -11.65 45.60 -3.30
C VAL A 5 -10.66 46.49 -4.01
N PRO A 6 -9.53 45.97 -4.58
CA PRO A 6 -8.53 46.80 -5.26
C PRO A 6 -9.11 47.50 -6.49
N ALA A 7 -8.69 48.73 -6.72
CA ALA A 7 -9.17 49.64 -7.77
C ALA A 7 -9.02 49.10 -9.21
N PHE A 8 -8.17 48.14 -9.43
CA PHE A 8 -7.94 47.50 -10.76
C PHE A 8 -9.12 46.66 -11.28
N LEU A 9 -9.96 46.12 -10.41
CA LEU A 9 -11.13 45.35 -10.79
C LEU A 9 -12.36 46.21 -11.15
N ARG A 10 -12.42 47.46 -10.71
CA ARG A 10 -13.49 48.41 -11.06
C ARG A 10 -13.38 48.90 -12.51
N SER A 11 -12.18 49.20 -12.99
CA SER A 11 -11.98 49.70 -14.34
C SER A 11 -12.25 48.65 -15.45
N ALA A 12 -12.03 47.37 -15.14
CA ALA A 12 -12.32 46.27 -16.05
C ALA A 12 -13.82 46.01 -16.20
N LEU A 13 -14.61 46.23 -15.14
CA LEU A 13 -16.04 46.02 -15.14
C LEU A 13 -16.81 47.16 -15.85
N GLU A 14 -16.30 48.39 -15.74
CA GLU A 14 -16.88 49.58 -16.45
C GLU A 14 -16.59 49.54 -17.96
N CYS A 15 -15.41 49.03 -18.36
CA CYS A 15 -15.09 48.86 -19.77
C CYS A 15 -15.94 47.76 -20.44
N ALA A 16 -16.30 46.72 -19.75
CA ALA A 16 -17.15 45.63 -20.24
C ALA A 16 -18.62 46.06 -20.41
N LEU A 17 -19.12 46.95 -19.58
CA LEU A 17 -20.50 47.48 -19.69
C LEU A 17 -20.66 48.58 -20.75
N GLY A 18 -19.62 49.33 -21.11
CA GLY A 18 -19.63 50.38 -22.13
C GLY A 18 -19.66 49.86 -23.56
N VAL A 19 -19.17 48.66 -23.82
CA VAL A 19 -19.13 48.02 -25.17
C VAL A 19 -20.44 47.36 -25.56
N MET A 20 -21.34 47.08 -24.61
CA MET A 20 -22.61 46.38 -24.88
C MET A 20 -23.74 47.23 -25.39
N SER A 21 -23.59 48.56 -25.56
CA SER A 21 -24.68 49.44 -25.93
C SER A 21 -24.82 49.75 -27.44
N SER A 22 -23.90 49.27 -28.29
CA SER A 22 -23.87 49.59 -29.72
C SER A 22 -23.95 48.42 -30.71
N LEU A 23 -24.26 47.22 -30.26
CA LEU A 23 -24.41 46.07 -31.16
C LEU A 23 -25.85 45.85 -31.58
N ASN A 24 -26.10 45.80 -32.90
CA ASN A 24 -27.40 45.53 -33.48
C ASN A 24 -27.94 44.14 -33.08
N PHE A 25 -29.27 44.00 -33.05
CA PHE A 25 -30.00 42.81 -32.57
C PHE A 25 -29.49 41.49 -33.17
N LEU A 26 -29.09 41.46 -34.46
CA LEU A 26 -28.53 40.27 -35.10
C LEU A 26 -27.20 39.81 -34.55
N SER A 27 -26.31 40.73 -34.10
CA SER A 27 -25.04 40.36 -33.49
C SER A 27 -25.23 39.87 -32.06
N ARG A 28 -26.28 40.31 -31.36
CA ARG A 28 -26.65 39.78 -30.04
C ARG A 28 -27.17 38.33 -30.12
N VAL A 29 -27.95 37.99 -31.14
CA VAL A 29 -28.43 36.62 -31.35
C VAL A 29 -27.28 35.69 -31.72
N PHE A 30 -26.32 36.16 -32.53
CA PHE A 30 -25.13 35.36 -32.89
C PHE A 30 -24.21 35.15 -31.71
N ALA A 31 -23.99 36.17 -30.87
CA ALA A 31 -23.18 36.06 -29.65
C ALA A 31 -23.79 35.10 -28.62
N CYS A 32 -25.14 35.10 -28.46
CA CYS A 32 -25.82 34.13 -27.62
C CYS A 32 -25.73 32.69 -28.16
N PHE A 33 -25.79 32.49 -29.48
CA PHE A 33 -25.64 31.15 -30.07
C PHE A 33 -24.21 30.61 -29.94
N VAL A 34 -23.19 31.43 -30.13
CA VAL A 34 -21.77 31.05 -29.95
C VAL A 34 -21.49 30.74 -28.49
N SER A 35 -22.01 31.54 -27.55
CA SER A 35 -21.85 31.31 -26.12
C SER A 35 -22.58 30.03 -25.63
N ALA A 36 -23.78 29.79 -26.13
CA ALA A 36 -24.54 28.56 -25.85
C ALA A 36 -23.87 27.32 -26.43
N SER A 37 -23.31 27.42 -27.66
CA SER A 37 -22.56 26.32 -28.27
C SER A 37 -21.24 26.02 -27.56
N MET A 38 -20.55 27.02 -27.05
CA MET A 38 -19.35 26.84 -26.24
C MET A 38 -19.65 26.25 -24.86
N LEU A 39 -20.76 26.63 -24.21
CA LEU A 39 -21.19 26.01 -22.95
C LEU A 39 -21.67 24.56 -23.15
N CYS A 40 -22.32 24.24 -24.25
CA CYS A 40 -22.68 22.86 -24.57
C CYS A 40 -21.47 21.98 -24.92
N LEU A 41 -20.43 22.52 -25.54
CA LEU A 41 -19.17 21.79 -25.77
C LEU A 41 -18.38 21.57 -24.48
N PHE A 42 -18.47 22.45 -23.47
CA PHE A 42 -17.90 22.23 -22.15
C PHE A 42 -18.70 21.23 -21.29
N ALA A 43 -20.02 21.14 -21.47
CA ALA A 43 -20.87 20.21 -20.74
C ALA A 43 -20.79 18.75 -21.24
N ILE A 44 -20.26 18.49 -22.43
CA ILE A 44 -20.11 17.14 -22.99
C ILE A 44 -18.76 16.48 -22.56
N GLN A 45 -17.85 17.21 -21.93
CA GLN A 45 -16.58 16.67 -21.42
C GLN A 45 -16.62 16.17 -19.97
N VAL A 46 -17.77 16.21 -19.31
CA VAL A 46 -17.94 15.64 -17.95
C VAL A 46 -18.74 14.35 -18.09
N GLY A 47 -18.09 13.26 -18.43
CA GLY A 47 -18.76 11.96 -18.47
C GLY A 47 -18.03 10.85 -19.20
N ALA A 48 -16.78 11.04 -19.62
CA ALA A 48 -15.93 9.92 -19.98
C ALA A 48 -15.40 9.31 -18.66
N ALA A 49 -16.07 8.26 -18.16
CA ALA A 49 -15.42 7.36 -17.23
C ALA A 49 -14.05 7.01 -17.82
N THR A 50 -12.98 7.55 -17.23
CA THR A 50 -11.63 7.26 -17.66
C THR A 50 -11.47 5.75 -17.53
N LYS A 51 -11.44 5.05 -18.68
CA LYS A 51 -11.01 3.64 -18.71
C LYS A 51 -9.73 3.60 -17.90
N ALA A 52 -9.70 2.78 -16.86
CA ALA A 52 -8.46 2.52 -16.12
C ALA A 52 -7.44 2.02 -17.14
N SER A 53 -6.59 2.93 -17.62
CA SER A 53 -5.52 2.56 -18.54
C SER A 53 -4.50 1.77 -17.74
N VAL A 54 -4.19 0.56 -18.20
CA VAL A 54 -3.09 -0.23 -17.64
C VAL A 54 -1.82 0.60 -17.79
N PRO A 55 -1.07 0.88 -16.72
CA PRO A 55 0.20 1.57 -16.83
C PRO A 55 1.11 0.82 -17.79
N THR A 56 1.57 1.48 -18.83
CA THR A 56 2.47 0.91 -19.84
C THR A 56 3.90 1.42 -19.68
N SER A 57 4.17 2.22 -18.64
CA SER A 57 5.49 2.77 -18.45
C SER A 57 6.50 1.67 -18.10
N GLU A 58 7.50 1.50 -18.96
CA GLU A 58 8.67 0.65 -18.74
C GLU A 58 9.69 1.34 -17.83
N ASP A 59 9.36 2.50 -17.25
CA ASP A 59 10.29 3.28 -16.46
C ASP A 59 10.46 2.64 -15.06
N GLU A 60 11.65 2.04 -14.88
CA GLU A 60 12.04 1.33 -13.66
C GLU A 60 12.29 2.27 -12.47
N SER A 61 12.16 3.60 -12.65
CA SER A 61 12.68 4.59 -11.70
C SER A 61 11.61 5.42 -10.97
N THR A 62 10.32 5.11 -11.11
CA THR A 62 9.25 5.94 -10.51
C THR A 62 9.05 5.67 -9.01
N THR A 63 9.02 6.75 -8.21
CA THR A 63 8.65 6.68 -6.78
C THR A 63 7.16 6.44 -6.61
N THR A 64 6.72 6.11 -5.39
CA THR A 64 5.29 5.97 -5.08
C THR A 64 4.53 7.26 -5.41
N GLU A 65 5.09 8.42 -5.08
CA GLU A 65 4.50 9.73 -5.35
C GLU A 65 4.32 9.97 -6.86
N MET A 66 5.31 9.61 -7.67
CA MET A 66 5.22 9.70 -9.13
C MET A 66 4.16 8.75 -9.69
N ARG A 67 4.09 7.52 -9.17
CA ARG A 67 3.05 6.56 -9.57
C ARG A 67 1.64 7.05 -9.26
N LEU A 68 1.45 7.86 -8.23
CA LEU A 68 0.16 8.48 -7.94
C LEU A 68 -0.32 9.44 -9.05
N LEU A 69 0.60 9.98 -9.83
CA LEU A 69 0.29 10.90 -10.94
C LEU A 69 0.01 10.16 -12.26
N GLU A 70 0.41 8.89 -12.38
CA GLU A 70 0.22 8.12 -13.60
C GLU A 70 -1.24 7.72 -13.81
N PRO A 71 -1.69 7.61 -15.09
CA PRO A 71 -3.01 7.04 -15.40
C PRO A 71 -3.09 5.58 -14.96
N GLY A 72 -4.29 5.15 -14.58
CA GLY A 72 -4.57 3.79 -14.14
C GLY A 72 -4.67 3.64 -12.64
N TRP A 73 -4.79 2.39 -12.16
CA TRP A 73 -4.92 2.10 -10.74
C TRP A 73 -3.58 1.68 -10.12
N TRP A 74 -3.27 2.29 -8.99
CA TRP A 74 -2.17 1.91 -8.09
C TRP A 74 -2.69 1.79 -6.65
N PRO A 75 -2.19 0.87 -5.83
CA PRO A 75 -2.72 0.60 -4.49
C PRO A 75 -2.81 1.83 -3.58
N THR A 76 -1.88 2.77 -3.74
CA THR A 76 -1.78 3.99 -2.93
C THR A 76 -2.34 5.23 -3.61
N LYS A 77 -3.01 5.09 -4.75
CA LYS A 77 -3.46 6.24 -5.57
C LYS A 77 -4.56 7.09 -4.90
N GLY A 78 -5.55 6.44 -4.29
CA GLY A 78 -6.55 7.10 -3.44
C GLY A 78 -7.28 8.31 -4.06
N THR A 79 -7.78 8.20 -5.31
CA THR A 79 -8.49 9.30 -5.99
C THR A 79 -10.00 9.11 -6.06
N ALA A 80 -10.49 7.89 -5.89
CA ALA A 80 -11.91 7.56 -5.98
C ALA A 80 -12.64 7.92 -4.68
N SER A 81 -13.92 8.28 -4.80
CA SER A 81 -14.79 8.53 -3.65
C SER A 81 -15.26 7.23 -3.00
N ARG A 82 -15.76 7.30 -1.75
CA ARG A 82 -16.14 6.10 -0.96
C ARG A 82 -17.27 5.31 -1.60
N ASP A 83 -18.19 5.96 -2.26
CA ASP A 83 -19.34 5.36 -2.94
C ASP A 83 -18.98 4.60 -4.23
N GLU A 84 -17.77 4.76 -4.74
CA GLU A 84 -17.24 3.96 -5.84
C GLU A 84 -16.72 2.57 -5.40
N TYR A 85 -16.55 2.36 -4.08
CA TYR A 85 -16.08 1.09 -3.51
C TYR A 85 -17.26 0.20 -3.11
N ALA A 86 -17.34 -0.98 -3.73
CA ALA A 86 -18.43 -1.95 -3.53
C ALA A 86 -18.30 -2.75 -2.23
N GLY A 87 -17.08 -2.93 -1.75
CA GLY A 87 -16.74 -3.76 -0.58
C GLY A 87 -16.65 -5.26 -0.88
N SER A 88 -15.89 -5.97 -0.05
CA SER A 88 -15.60 -7.40 -0.26
C SER A 88 -16.84 -8.29 -0.27
N ALA A 89 -17.91 -7.92 0.43
CA ALA A 89 -19.17 -8.67 0.43
C ALA A 89 -19.84 -8.68 -0.96
N ALA A 90 -19.72 -7.61 -1.73
CA ALA A 90 -20.22 -7.56 -3.10
C ALA A 90 -19.40 -8.50 -4.01
N CYS A 91 -18.08 -8.55 -3.82
CA CYS A 91 -17.18 -9.45 -4.55
C CYS A 91 -17.50 -10.92 -4.26
N ALA A 92 -17.84 -11.26 -3.01
CA ALA A 92 -18.13 -12.63 -2.56
C ALA A 92 -19.30 -13.27 -3.31
N ARG A 93 -20.23 -12.49 -3.85
CA ARG A 93 -21.38 -13.03 -4.60
C ARG A 93 -20.96 -13.82 -5.85
N CYS A 94 -19.84 -13.49 -6.45
CA CYS A 94 -19.31 -14.16 -7.64
C CYS A 94 -17.92 -14.78 -7.42
N HIS A 95 -17.14 -14.26 -6.47
CA HIS A 95 -15.76 -14.68 -6.20
C HIS A 95 -15.60 -15.25 -4.77
N ALA A 96 -16.59 -16.05 -4.30
CA ALA A 96 -16.68 -16.52 -2.92
C ALA A 96 -15.39 -17.21 -2.41
N GLU A 97 -14.80 -18.11 -3.20
CA GLU A 97 -13.57 -18.82 -2.83
C GLU A 97 -12.38 -17.86 -2.68
N LYS A 98 -12.23 -16.91 -3.59
CA LYS A 98 -11.16 -15.91 -3.51
C LYS A 98 -11.31 -15.01 -2.31
N VAL A 99 -12.53 -14.55 -2.02
CA VAL A 99 -12.81 -13.73 -0.86
C VAL A 99 -12.53 -14.48 0.43
N ALA A 100 -12.98 -15.75 0.53
CA ALA A 100 -12.77 -16.57 1.71
C ALA A 100 -11.28 -16.85 1.97
N SER A 101 -10.50 -17.17 0.93
CA SER A 101 -9.07 -17.42 1.09
C SER A 101 -8.30 -16.13 1.41
N TYR A 102 -8.64 -15.02 0.74
CA TYR A 102 -8.01 -13.73 0.98
C TYR A 102 -8.26 -13.20 2.39
N ALA A 103 -9.45 -13.42 2.94
CA ALA A 103 -9.81 -12.98 4.28
C ALA A 103 -8.89 -13.54 5.38
N SER A 104 -8.15 -14.63 5.13
CA SER A 104 -7.17 -15.20 6.05
C SER A 104 -5.73 -14.69 5.82
N THR A 105 -5.51 -13.78 4.86
CA THR A 105 -4.18 -13.23 4.56
C THR A 105 -3.78 -12.12 5.53
N GLN A 106 -2.48 -11.93 5.70
CA GLN A 106 -1.94 -10.83 6.50
C GLN A 106 -2.30 -9.46 5.92
N MET A 107 -2.40 -9.32 4.60
CA MET A 107 -2.77 -8.09 3.92
C MET A 107 -4.20 -7.67 4.27
N ALA A 108 -5.14 -8.60 4.34
CA ALA A 108 -6.52 -8.32 4.74
C ALA A 108 -6.61 -7.73 6.15
N HIS A 109 -5.65 -8.05 7.00
CA HIS A 109 -5.57 -7.60 8.40
C HIS A 109 -4.40 -6.63 8.67
N ALA A 110 -3.85 -5.99 7.62
CA ALA A 110 -2.68 -5.11 7.75
C ALA A 110 -2.93 -3.95 8.72
N MET A 111 -4.17 -3.53 8.85
CA MET A 111 -4.65 -2.56 9.86
C MET A 111 -6.04 -2.96 10.35
N THR A 112 -6.25 -2.81 11.66
CA THR A 112 -7.56 -2.98 12.26
C THR A 112 -7.90 -1.79 13.16
N PRO A 113 -9.16 -1.31 13.16
CA PRO A 113 -9.64 -0.43 14.22
C PRO A 113 -9.67 -1.22 15.53
N VAL A 114 -9.34 -0.56 16.64
CA VAL A 114 -9.16 -1.26 17.91
C VAL A 114 -10.48 -1.45 18.63
N SER A 115 -10.77 -2.73 18.95
CA SER A 115 -11.60 -3.10 20.08
C SER A 115 -10.79 -3.95 21.06
N ALA A 116 -11.19 -4.07 22.30
CA ALA A 116 -10.51 -4.88 23.32
C ALA A 116 -10.35 -6.34 22.89
N GLU A 117 -11.32 -6.86 22.14
CA GLU A 117 -11.35 -8.24 21.64
C GLU A 117 -10.32 -8.50 20.53
N GLN A 118 -9.80 -7.42 19.89
CA GLN A 118 -8.88 -7.51 18.76
C GLN A 118 -7.40 -7.43 19.17
N LEU A 119 -7.09 -7.33 20.46
CA LEU A 119 -5.72 -7.33 20.98
C LEU A 119 -5.44 -8.59 21.80
N PRO A 120 -5.13 -9.73 21.16
CA PRO A 120 -4.93 -11.01 21.85
C PRO A 120 -3.85 -10.96 22.93
N GLU A 121 -2.85 -10.07 22.77
CA GLU A 121 -1.80 -9.85 23.78
C GLU A 121 -2.37 -9.32 25.10
N LEU A 122 -3.48 -8.60 25.07
CA LEU A 122 -4.16 -8.10 26.26
C LEU A 122 -5.07 -9.13 26.94
N ALA A 123 -5.34 -10.27 26.30
CA ALA A 123 -6.08 -11.37 26.93
C ALA A 123 -5.37 -11.93 28.18
N ARG A 124 -4.05 -11.70 28.30
CA ARG A 124 -3.22 -12.08 29.46
C ARG A 124 -3.12 -10.97 30.50
N GLY A 125 -3.80 -9.84 30.31
CA GLY A 125 -3.75 -8.67 31.19
C GLY A 125 -2.85 -7.57 30.65
N THR A 126 -2.46 -6.66 31.53
CA THR A 126 -1.60 -5.51 31.20
C THR A 126 -0.19 -5.96 30.81
N ILE A 127 0.32 -5.42 29.69
CA ILE A 127 1.72 -5.59 29.31
C ILE A 127 2.49 -4.36 29.80
N GLN A 128 3.60 -4.59 30.48
CA GLN A 128 4.44 -3.52 31.02
C GLN A 128 5.89 -3.67 30.59
N ARG A 129 6.55 -2.54 30.34
CA ARG A 129 7.97 -2.48 30.00
C ARG A 129 8.62 -1.25 30.63
N THR A 130 9.69 -1.45 31.38
CA THR A 130 10.54 -0.37 31.88
C THR A 130 11.72 -0.16 30.94
N ILE A 131 11.95 1.07 30.50
CA ILE A 131 13.10 1.47 29.70
C ILE A 131 13.63 2.80 30.24
N GLY A 132 14.84 2.77 30.77
CA GLY A 132 15.41 3.91 31.50
C GLY A 132 14.55 4.30 32.71
N SER A 133 14.16 5.56 32.80
CA SER A 133 13.30 6.08 33.88
C SER A 133 11.80 5.98 33.57
N TYR A 134 11.40 5.37 32.46
CA TYR A 134 10.02 5.31 32.04
C TYR A 134 9.42 3.91 32.16
N ASN A 135 8.19 3.86 32.68
CA ASN A 135 7.36 2.67 32.68
C ASN A 135 6.27 2.82 31.62
N TYR A 136 6.29 1.95 30.64
CA TYR A 136 5.28 1.84 29.59
C TYR A 136 4.26 0.77 29.99
N SER A 137 3.01 1.00 29.64
CA SER A 137 1.95 0.00 29.78
C SER A 137 0.99 0.02 28.63
N LEU A 138 0.62 -1.17 28.19
CA LEU A 138 -0.49 -1.42 27.28
C LEU A 138 -1.59 -2.09 28.10
N THR A 139 -2.75 -1.44 28.18
CA THR A 139 -3.87 -1.86 29.03
C THR A 139 -5.17 -1.91 28.24
N SER A 140 -6.13 -2.69 28.72
CA SER A 140 -7.53 -2.63 28.29
C SER A 140 -8.42 -2.26 29.47
N SER A 141 -9.39 -1.43 29.21
CA SER A 141 -10.40 -1.01 30.20
C SER A 141 -11.79 -0.96 29.53
N SER A 142 -12.81 -0.62 30.30
CA SER A 142 -14.15 -0.36 29.74
C SER A 142 -14.19 0.77 28.72
N ALA A 143 -13.20 1.69 28.75
CA ALA A 143 -13.03 2.76 27.77
C ALA A 143 -12.24 2.32 26.54
N GLY A 144 -11.82 1.05 26.45
CA GLY A 144 -11.00 0.50 25.39
C GLY A 144 -9.52 0.40 25.74
N PRO A 145 -8.68 -0.07 24.78
CA PRO A 145 -7.25 -0.20 24.98
C PRO A 145 -6.55 1.16 24.98
N ALA A 146 -5.54 1.27 25.82
CA ALA A 146 -4.74 2.48 25.96
C ALA A 146 -3.25 2.15 26.08
N PHE A 147 -2.44 3.03 25.51
CA PHE A 147 -0.98 3.03 25.66
C PHE A 147 -0.58 4.17 26.61
N SER A 148 0.15 3.84 27.65
CA SER A 148 0.47 4.77 28.73
C SER A 148 1.95 4.77 29.06
N ILE A 149 2.42 5.88 29.61
CA ILE A 149 3.79 6.06 30.06
C ILE A 149 3.82 6.87 31.35
N THR A 150 4.72 6.51 32.27
CA THR A 150 5.00 7.29 33.47
C THR A 150 6.49 7.34 33.77
N ASN A 151 6.97 8.46 34.32
CA ASN A 151 8.32 8.60 34.85
C ASN A 151 8.35 8.64 36.41
N GLY A 152 7.23 8.24 37.04
CA GLY A 152 7.05 8.26 38.47
C GLY A 152 6.46 9.56 39.02
N THR A 153 6.64 10.70 38.34
CA THR A 153 6.10 12.01 38.75
C THR A 153 5.00 12.49 37.81
N GLN A 154 5.09 12.12 36.55
CA GLN A 154 4.12 12.48 35.52
C GLN A 154 3.69 11.22 34.75
N SER A 155 2.45 11.22 34.29
CA SER A 155 1.90 10.15 33.49
C SER A 155 1.14 10.72 32.28
N LEU A 156 1.26 10.05 31.14
CA LEU A 156 0.45 10.32 29.97
C LEU A 156 -0.18 9.01 29.48
N SER A 157 -1.39 9.11 28.94
CA SER A 157 -2.09 8.00 28.34
C SER A 157 -2.78 8.44 27.06
N ALA A 158 -2.85 7.55 26.10
CA ALA A 158 -3.59 7.75 24.85
C ALA A 158 -4.44 6.53 24.54
N ALA A 159 -5.70 6.75 24.22
CA ALA A 159 -6.57 5.71 23.69
C ALA A 159 -6.08 5.31 22.30
N ILE A 160 -5.92 4.01 22.06
CA ILE A 160 -5.48 3.48 20.79
C ILE A 160 -6.66 3.48 19.83
N GLY A 161 -6.48 4.08 18.64
CA GLY A 161 -7.50 4.10 17.60
C GLY A 161 -7.30 2.99 16.55
N TRP A 162 -6.05 2.68 16.22
CA TRP A 162 -5.70 1.71 15.18
C TRP A 162 -4.48 0.90 15.58
N VAL A 163 -4.43 -0.32 15.03
CA VAL A 163 -3.29 -1.23 15.14
C VAL A 163 -2.80 -1.58 13.76
N PHE A 164 -1.52 -1.41 13.51
CA PHE A 164 -0.84 -1.87 12.31
C PHE A 164 -0.15 -3.21 12.58
N GLY A 165 -0.38 -4.17 11.69
CA GLY A 165 0.15 -5.53 11.79
C GLY A 165 -0.79 -6.53 12.45
N VAL A 166 -0.71 -7.77 11.99
CA VAL A 166 -1.58 -8.89 12.43
C VAL A 166 -1.05 -9.60 13.67
N GLY A 167 0.13 -9.20 14.17
CA GLY A 167 0.76 -9.82 15.33
C GLY A 167 1.59 -11.07 15.03
N GLU A 168 1.87 -11.41 13.79
CA GLU A 168 2.82 -12.47 13.48
C GLU A 168 4.27 -12.07 13.80
N ILE A 169 4.64 -10.82 13.52
CA ILE A 169 5.90 -10.22 13.91
C ILE A 169 5.67 -9.31 15.11
N GLY A 170 4.69 -8.42 15.00
CA GLY A 170 4.35 -7.48 16.04
C GLY A 170 3.14 -6.63 15.70
N ARG A 171 2.81 -5.70 16.58
CA ARG A 171 1.75 -4.71 16.43
C ARG A 171 2.26 -3.34 16.84
N THR A 172 2.02 -2.36 15.98
CA THR A 172 2.29 -0.95 16.25
C THR A 172 0.97 -0.23 16.48
N TYR A 173 0.93 0.61 17.49
CA TYR A 173 -0.29 1.30 17.91
C TYR A 173 -0.29 2.72 17.39
N VAL A 174 -1.45 3.15 16.87
CA VAL A 174 -1.66 4.52 16.42
C VAL A 174 -2.80 5.13 17.22
N TYR A 175 -2.58 6.35 17.70
CA TYR A 175 -3.55 7.11 18.47
C TYR A 175 -3.66 8.54 17.95
N GLN A 176 -4.75 9.21 18.27
CA GLN A 176 -4.97 10.61 17.91
C GLN A 176 -4.88 11.48 19.17
N GLN A 177 -4.10 12.56 19.10
CA GLN A 177 -3.97 13.55 20.15
C GLN A 177 -3.84 14.94 19.54
N ASN A 178 -4.61 15.92 20.04
CA ASN A 178 -4.61 17.29 19.53
C ASN A 178 -4.79 17.37 18.00
N ASN A 179 -5.73 16.59 17.48
CA ASN A 179 -6.04 16.46 16.05
C ASN A 179 -4.87 16.00 15.16
N ARG A 180 -3.87 15.33 15.76
CA ARG A 180 -2.74 14.73 15.05
C ARG A 180 -2.66 13.23 15.35
N TYR A 181 -2.24 12.46 14.36
CA TYR A 181 -1.95 11.04 14.51
C TYR A 181 -0.54 10.84 15.04
N HIS A 182 -0.40 9.90 15.95
CA HIS A 182 0.86 9.54 16.58
C HIS A 182 1.08 8.05 16.48
N GLU A 183 2.30 7.66 16.17
CA GLU A 183 2.76 6.28 16.25
C GLU A 183 3.39 6.05 17.62
N SER A 184 2.98 5.00 18.32
CA SER A 184 3.53 4.66 19.63
C SER A 184 5.05 4.46 19.59
N HIS A 185 5.75 4.91 20.64
CA HIS A 185 7.21 4.75 20.71
C HIS A 185 7.65 3.30 20.87
N LEU A 186 6.80 2.47 21.48
CA LEU A 186 6.99 1.02 21.55
C LEU A 186 5.89 0.29 20.79
N SER A 187 6.28 -0.83 20.18
CA SER A 187 5.41 -1.83 19.56
C SER A 187 5.44 -3.11 20.37
N TYR A 188 4.39 -3.90 20.30
CA TYR A 188 4.42 -5.27 20.79
C TYR A 188 5.07 -6.19 19.76
N TYR A 189 6.00 -7.04 20.20
CA TYR A 189 6.66 -8.04 19.36
C TYR A 189 6.33 -9.44 19.83
N THR A 190 5.91 -10.28 18.93
CA THR A 190 5.38 -11.62 19.23
C THR A 190 6.49 -12.55 19.74
N ASP A 191 7.67 -12.54 19.14
CA ASP A 191 8.79 -13.37 19.60
C ASP A 191 9.30 -12.93 20.96
N LEU A 192 9.19 -11.65 21.28
CA LEU A 192 9.56 -11.09 22.59
C LEU A 192 8.46 -11.30 23.64
N GLN A 193 7.18 -11.47 23.21
CA GLN A 193 5.99 -11.46 24.07
C GLN A 193 5.91 -10.20 24.95
N ASN A 194 6.44 -9.08 24.46
CA ASN A 194 6.54 -7.81 25.19
C ASN A 194 6.68 -6.62 24.24
N LEU A 195 6.73 -5.43 24.82
CA LEU A 195 6.99 -4.17 24.12
C LEU A 195 8.49 -3.97 23.88
N ASP A 196 8.86 -3.43 22.73
CA ASP A 196 10.17 -2.84 22.47
C ASP A 196 10.02 -1.68 21.49
N PHE A 197 11.11 -0.96 21.21
CA PHE A 197 11.07 0.20 20.33
C PHE A 197 10.41 -0.09 18.98
N THR A 198 9.50 0.78 18.60
CA THR A 198 8.85 0.71 17.28
C THR A 198 9.91 0.81 16.18
N THR A 199 9.82 -0.06 15.20
CA THR A 199 10.76 -0.09 14.06
C THR A 199 10.87 1.28 13.40
N GLY A 200 12.12 1.76 13.26
CA GLY A 200 12.40 3.10 12.71
C GLY A 200 12.33 4.23 13.74
N HIS A 201 12.03 3.95 15.00
CA HIS A 201 12.25 4.88 16.09
C HIS A 201 13.69 4.80 16.61
N THR A 202 14.20 5.90 17.15
CA THR A 202 15.49 5.88 17.87
C THR A 202 15.38 5.00 19.11
N ARG A 203 16.39 4.16 19.35
CA ARG A 203 16.45 3.29 20.53
C ARG A 203 16.93 4.04 21.77
N SER A 204 16.49 5.26 21.93
CA SER A 204 16.72 6.10 23.11
C SER A 204 15.39 6.74 23.51
N VAL A 205 15.18 6.86 24.80
CA VAL A 205 13.93 7.44 25.31
C VAL A 205 14.05 8.96 25.31
N PRO A 206 13.15 9.69 24.61
CA PRO A 206 13.14 11.14 24.61
C PRO A 206 12.90 11.70 26.03
N ALA A 207 13.57 12.80 26.39
CA ALA A 207 13.37 13.45 27.69
C ALA A 207 11.95 14.01 27.87
N LYS A 208 11.27 14.39 26.80
CA LYS A 208 9.88 14.84 26.83
C LYS A 208 8.93 13.65 26.86
N LEU A 209 8.12 13.54 27.90
CA LEU A 209 7.19 12.43 28.13
C LEU A 209 6.23 12.21 26.91
N ALA A 210 5.74 13.29 26.30
CA ALA A 210 4.86 13.19 25.14
C ALA A 210 5.55 12.53 23.92
N LEU A 211 6.86 12.78 23.68
CA LEU A 211 7.62 12.15 22.62
C LEU A 211 8.02 10.71 22.99
N ALA A 212 8.18 10.43 24.27
CA ALA A 212 8.41 9.07 24.76
C ALA A 212 7.14 8.21 24.69
N LEU A 213 5.94 8.80 24.75
CA LEU A 213 4.68 8.09 24.48
C LEU A 213 4.58 7.71 23.00
N GLY A 214 4.87 8.65 22.08
CA GLY A 214 4.85 8.41 20.63
C GLY A 214 5.27 9.65 19.84
N ARG A 215 5.52 9.45 18.56
CA ARG A 215 5.89 10.56 17.66
C ARG A 215 4.73 10.92 16.73
N PRO A 216 4.56 12.22 16.39
CA PRO A 216 3.60 12.63 15.38
C PRO A 216 3.93 11.97 14.03
N ILE A 217 2.90 11.50 13.34
CA ILE A 217 2.98 11.06 11.96
C ILE A 217 2.82 12.32 11.09
N ALA A 218 3.86 12.65 10.32
CA ALA A 218 3.86 13.86 9.50
C ALA A 218 2.81 13.79 8.38
N ASP A 219 2.74 12.64 7.72
CA ASP A 219 1.74 12.32 6.70
C ASP A 219 1.09 10.97 7.03
N PRO A 220 -0.11 10.97 7.63
CA PRO A 220 -0.85 9.73 7.89
C PRO A 220 -1.17 8.93 6.62
N GLY A 221 -1.38 9.60 5.49
CA GLY A 221 -1.64 8.95 4.20
C GLY A 221 -0.53 7.98 3.80
N SER A 222 0.72 8.29 4.12
CA SER A 222 1.87 7.42 3.84
C SER A 222 1.87 6.09 4.62
N CYS A 223 1.27 6.08 5.81
CA CYS A 223 1.13 4.86 6.62
C CYS A 223 -0.15 4.11 6.24
N PHE A 224 -1.28 4.81 6.32
CA PHE A 224 -2.60 4.21 6.09
C PHE A 224 -2.79 3.77 4.62
N GLY A 225 -2.15 4.43 3.65
CA GLY A 225 -2.22 4.06 2.23
C GLY A 225 -1.68 2.67 1.90
N CYS A 226 -0.79 2.12 2.76
CA CYS A 226 -0.28 0.75 2.62
C CYS A 226 -0.99 -0.25 3.55
N HIS A 227 -1.67 0.24 4.59
CA HIS A 227 -2.28 -0.59 5.63
C HIS A 227 -3.80 -0.61 5.58
N ALA A 228 -4.43 0.27 4.78
CA ALA A 228 -5.87 0.35 4.60
C ALA A 228 -6.21 0.53 3.11
N THR A 229 -7.44 0.23 2.75
CA THR A 229 -8.00 0.53 1.43
C THR A 229 -8.67 1.89 1.49
N GLN A 230 -8.52 2.70 0.42
CA GLN A 230 -9.11 4.05 0.35
C GLN A 230 -8.74 4.92 1.58
N ALA A 231 -7.47 4.92 1.97
CA ALA A 231 -7.01 5.77 3.07
C ALA A 231 -6.93 7.26 2.70
N THR A 232 -6.98 7.56 1.40
CA THR A 232 -6.92 8.93 0.89
C THR A 232 -8.08 9.17 -0.08
N THR A 233 -8.61 10.39 -0.10
CA THR A 233 -9.56 10.87 -1.09
C THR A 233 -8.97 12.11 -1.76
N SER A 234 -8.93 12.13 -3.09
CA SER A 234 -8.28 13.20 -3.86
C SER A 234 -6.84 13.50 -3.41
N GLY A 235 -6.08 12.47 -3.01
CA GLY A 235 -4.70 12.58 -2.56
C GLY A 235 -4.52 13.05 -1.10
N HIS A 236 -5.59 13.29 -0.36
CA HIS A 236 -5.56 13.70 1.05
C HIS A 236 -6.01 12.58 1.97
N PHE A 237 -5.35 12.43 3.11
CA PHE A 237 -5.74 11.43 4.12
C PHE A 237 -7.17 11.64 4.59
N ASP A 238 -7.97 10.59 4.50
CA ASP A 238 -9.41 10.60 4.81
C ASP A 238 -9.78 9.49 5.80
N PRO A 239 -9.65 9.75 7.10
CA PRO A 239 -9.90 8.75 8.13
C PRO A 239 -11.38 8.35 8.27
N GLN A 240 -12.31 9.15 7.73
CA GLN A 240 -13.74 8.88 7.84
C GLN A 240 -14.23 7.85 6.82
N HIS A 241 -13.55 7.74 5.69
CA HIS A 241 -13.96 6.87 4.59
C HIS A 241 -13.04 5.67 4.38
N LEU A 242 -11.91 5.58 5.08
CA LEU A 242 -10.99 4.46 4.93
C LEU A 242 -11.65 3.11 5.26
N ILE A 243 -11.23 2.10 4.54
CA ILE A 243 -11.63 0.71 4.76
C ILE A 243 -10.46 -0.01 5.43
N PRO A 244 -10.63 -0.56 6.65
CA PRO A 244 -9.55 -1.23 7.37
C PRO A 244 -8.96 -2.41 6.61
N GLY A 245 -7.64 -2.55 6.65
CA GLY A 245 -6.91 -3.58 5.93
C GLY A 245 -6.82 -3.33 4.42
N VAL A 246 -5.97 -4.09 3.75
CA VAL A 246 -5.91 -4.11 2.28
C VAL A 246 -6.99 -5.06 1.80
N THR A 247 -8.12 -4.53 1.30
CA THR A 247 -9.23 -5.34 0.78
C THR A 247 -9.02 -5.67 -0.70
N CYS A 248 -9.98 -6.37 -1.32
CA CYS A 248 -9.94 -6.67 -2.75
C CYS A 248 -9.67 -5.41 -3.59
N GLU A 249 -10.37 -4.34 -3.28
CA GLU A 249 -10.32 -3.07 -4.01
C GLU A 249 -9.04 -2.26 -3.70
N GLY A 250 -8.27 -2.63 -2.68
CA GLY A 250 -6.92 -2.11 -2.46
C GLY A 250 -5.99 -2.42 -3.64
N CYS A 251 -6.15 -3.60 -4.25
CA CYS A 251 -5.39 -4.03 -5.42
C CYS A 251 -6.15 -3.88 -6.73
N HIS A 252 -7.46 -4.10 -6.72
CA HIS A 252 -8.29 -4.13 -7.94
C HIS A 252 -8.94 -2.80 -8.28
N GLY A 253 -8.84 -1.80 -7.40
CA GLY A 253 -9.52 -0.52 -7.55
C GLY A 253 -11.02 -0.59 -7.26
N PRO A 254 -11.71 0.58 -7.38
CA PRO A 254 -13.14 0.70 -7.09
C PRO A 254 -13.99 -0.23 -7.93
N GLY A 255 -14.89 -0.99 -7.31
CA GLY A 255 -15.60 -2.11 -7.93
C GLY A 255 -17.07 -1.87 -8.28
N VAL A 256 -17.66 -0.72 -7.89
CA VAL A 256 -19.12 -0.49 -8.05
C VAL A 256 -19.58 -0.65 -9.50
N VAL A 257 -18.86 -0.06 -10.47
CA VAL A 257 -19.22 -0.15 -11.90
C VAL A 257 -19.11 -1.60 -12.40
N HIS A 258 -18.05 -2.32 -12.02
CA HIS A 258 -17.90 -3.73 -12.37
C HIS A 258 -19.06 -4.58 -11.84
N VAL A 259 -19.42 -4.40 -10.57
CA VAL A 259 -20.53 -5.13 -9.93
C VAL A 259 -21.87 -4.81 -10.59
N ALA A 260 -22.12 -3.56 -10.94
CA ALA A 260 -23.33 -3.14 -11.64
C ALA A 260 -23.46 -3.81 -13.02
N LEU A 261 -22.41 -3.76 -13.85
CA LEU A 261 -22.39 -4.40 -15.17
C LEU A 261 -22.59 -5.91 -15.10
N MET A 262 -21.96 -6.59 -14.13
CA MET A 262 -22.19 -8.01 -13.92
C MET A 262 -23.64 -8.33 -13.54
N SER A 263 -24.24 -7.49 -12.70
CA SER A 263 -25.64 -7.65 -12.27
C SER A 263 -26.64 -7.39 -13.42
N GLU A 264 -26.27 -6.54 -14.38
CA GLU A 264 -27.05 -6.24 -15.57
C GLU A 264 -26.85 -7.27 -16.71
N GLY A 265 -26.07 -8.31 -16.51
CA GLY A 265 -25.74 -9.31 -17.52
C GLY A 265 -24.75 -8.84 -18.60
N LYS A 266 -24.07 -7.70 -18.39
CA LYS A 266 -23.07 -7.12 -19.30
C LYS A 266 -21.67 -7.67 -19.02
N ALA A 267 -21.54 -8.99 -18.89
CA ALA A 267 -20.29 -9.65 -18.52
C ALA A 267 -19.12 -9.37 -19.50
N GLY A 268 -19.41 -9.05 -20.77
CA GLY A 268 -18.38 -8.70 -21.76
C GLY A 268 -17.71 -7.34 -21.50
N GLU A 269 -18.40 -6.40 -20.88
CA GLU A 269 -17.90 -5.05 -20.58
C GLU A 269 -17.26 -4.97 -19.18
N ALA A 270 -17.77 -5.74 -18.23
CA ALA A 270 -17.37 -5.68 -16.82
C ALA A 270 -15.86 -5.84 -16.56
N PRO A 271 -15.08 -6.72 -17.28
CA PRO A 271 -13.64 -6.85 -17.04
C PRO A 271 -12.81 -5.60 -17.35
N SER A 272 -13.32 -4.68 -18.16
CA SER A 272 -12.64 -3.42 -18.48
C SER A 272 -12.83 -2.35 -17.40
N MET A 273 -13.75 -2.58 -16.46
CA MET A 273 -14.15 -1.63 -15.43
C MET A 273 -13.59 -1.98 -14.04
N ILE A 274 -12.66 -2.93 -14.01
CA ILE A 274 -11.91 -3.26 -12.79
C ILE A 274 -10.46 -3.55 -13.16
N PHE A 275 -9.54 -3.08 -12.33
CA PHE A 275 -8.12 -3.27 -12.57
C PHE A 275 -7.70 -4.72 -12.28
N ASN A 276 -6.86 -5.29 -13.14
CA ASN A 276 -6.31 -6.62 -12.92
C ASN A 276 -4.77 -6.56 -12.94
N PRO A 277 -4.10 -6.61 -11.76
CA PRO A 277 -2.64 -6.54 -11.68
C PRO A 277 -1.90 -7.63 -12.45
N ALA A 278 -2.54 -8.79 -12.71
CA ALA A 278 -1.94 -9.88 -13.48
C ALA A 278 -1.71 -9.52 -14.98
N LYS A 279 -2.30 -8.43 -15.45
CA LYS A 279 -2.09 -7.92 -16.83
C LYS A 279 -0.91 -6.94 -16.92
N LEU A 280 -0.29 -6.57 -15.82
CA LEU A 280 0.87 -5.70 -15.80
C LEU A 280 2.09 -6.38 -16.41
N ALA A 281 2.92 -5.59 -17.11
CA ALA A 281 4.26 -6.02 -17.47
C ALA A 281 5.09 -6.31 -16.19
N PRO A 282 6.11 -7.18 -16.24
CA PRO A 282 6.81 -7.66 -15.02
C PRO A 282 7.37 -6.56 -14.13
N VAL A 283 7.99 -5.53 -14.73
CA VAL A 283 8.51 -4.38 -13.97
C VAL A 283 7.36 -3.66 -13.27
N ALA A 284 6.32 -3.31 -14.00
CA ALA A 284 5.15 -2.65 -13.44
C ALA A 284 4.42 -3.52 -12.39
N ALA A 285 4.42 -4.86 -12.56
CA ALA A 285 3.84 -5.78 -11.57
C ALA A 285 4.63 -5.79 -10.26
N VAL A 286 5.96 -5.73 -10.32
CA VAL A 286 6.79 -5.63 -9.11
C VAL A 286 6.67 -4.26 -8.47
N ASP A 287 6.62 -3.18 -9.25
CA ASP A 287 6.39 -1.84 -8.76
C ASP A 287 5.00 -1.67 -8.13
N PHE A 288 3.98 -2.29 -8.70
CA PHE A 288 2.64 -2.32 -8.14
C PHE A 288 2.63 -2.91 -6.71
N CYS A 289 3.29 -4.04 -6.52
CA CYS A 289 3.51 -4.60 -5.18
C CYS A 289 4.42 -3.68 -4.34
N GLY A 290 5.44 -3.14 -4.96
CA GLY A 290 6.42 -2.22 -4.38
C GLY A 290 5.82 -0.92 -3.85
N ALA A 291 4.64 -0.50 -4.34
CA ALA A 291 3.93 0.67 -3.82
C ALA A 291 3.69 0.59 -2.29
N CYS A 292 3.51 -0.63 -1.76
CA CYS A 292 3.43 -0.91 -0.32
C CYS A 292 4.69 -1.63 0.19
N HIS A 293 5.29 -2.51 -0.61
CA HIS A 293 6.44 -3.35 -0.26
C HIS A 293 7.79 -2.75 -0.66
N ARG A 294 7.84 -1.49 -1.01
CA ARG A 294 8.99 -0.62 -1.32
C ARG A 294 9.88 -1.14 -2.46
N THR A 295 10.06 -0.30 -3.45
CA THR A 295 10.97 -0.50 -4.58
C THR A 295 12.40 -0.03 -4.25
N ALA A 296 13.34 -0.24 -5.19
CA ALA A 296 14.70 0.28 -5.06
C ALA A 296 14.73 1.82 -4.97
N VAL A 297 13.84 2.48 -5.72
CA VAL A 297 13.75 3.95 -5.71
C VAL A 297 13.25 4.45 -4.36
N ASP A 298 12.19 3.83 -3.82
CA ASP A 298 11.64 4.20 -2.51
C ASP A 298 12.68 4.01 -1.40
N VAL A 299 13.41 2.88 -1.42
CA VAL A 299 14.45 2.58 -0.42
C VAL A 299 15.60 3.58 -0.49
N SER A 300 16.02 3.94 -1.71
CA SER A 300 17.08 4.93 -1.93
C SER A 300 16.66 6.32 -1.48
N PHE A 301 15.43 6.73 -1.81
CA PHE A 301 14.88 8.03 -1.42
C PHE A 301 14.75 8.17 0.10
N LEU A 302 14.32 7.11 0.78
CA LEU A 302 14.17 7.07 2.23
C LEU A 302 15.51 6.88 2.97
N GLY A 303 16.63 6.63 2.26
CA GLY A 303 17.93 6.39 2.85
C GLY A 303 18.02 5.12 3.71
N ILE A 304 17.15 4.13 3.46
CA ILE A 304 17.11 2.90 4.26
C ILE A 304 18.21 1.96 3.76
N SER A 305 18.97 1.39 4.68
CA SER A 305 20.09 0.49 4.38
C SER A 305 20.19 -0.68 5.37
N GLY A 306 21.14 -1.57 5.14
CA GLY A 306 21.45 -2.67 6.04
C GLY A 306 20.35 -3.73 6.14
N ALA A 307 20.28 -4.41 7.28
CA ALA A 307 19.33 -5.49 7.54
C ALA A 307 17.86 -5.07 7.44
N PHE A 308 17.55 -3.79 7.66
CA PHE A 308 16.20 -3.27 7.50
C PHE A 308 15.62 -3.43 6.10
N THR A 309 16.46 -3.50 5.06
CA THR A 309 16.01 -3.70 3.70
C THR A 309 15.43 -5.09 3.43
N LEU A 310 15.69 -6.07 4.28
CA LEU A 310 15.14 -7.43 4.16
C LEU A 310 13.62 -7.47 4.23
N ARG A 311 13.00 -6.48 4.87
CA ARG A 311 11.54 -6.32 4.92
C ARG A 311 10.92 -5.76 3.65
N PHE A 312 11.72 -5.41 2.64
CA PHE A 312 11.30 -4.82 1.38
C PHE A 312 11.52 -5.78 0.21
N PRO A 313 10.64 -6.79 0.03
CA PRO A 313 10.86 -7.87 -0.92
C PRO A 313 10.94 -7.38 -2.38
N ALA A 314 10.21 -6.34 -2.77
CA ALA A 314 10.29 -5.77 -4.11
C ALA A 314 11.69 -5.21 -4.39
N TYR A 315 12.22 -4.38 -3.49
CA TYR A 315 13.60 -3.88 -3.56
C TYR A 315 14.63 -5.01 -3.64
N ARG A 316 14.51 -6.01 -2.77
CA ARG A 316 15.46 -7.13 -2.72
C ARG A 316 15.41 -7.96 -3.98
N LEU A 317 14.21 -8.21 -4.54
CA LEU A 317 14.04 -8.95 -5.79
C LEU A 317 14.70 -8.24 -6.97
N GLN A 318 14.59 -6.92 -7.07
CA GLN A 318 15.24 -6.09 -8.07
C GLN A 318 16.78 -6.20 -8.03
N GLY A 319 17.36 -6.55 -6.88
CA GLY A 319 18.78 -6.88 -6.72
C GLY A 319 19.21 -8.23 -7.30
N SER A 320 18.28 -9.10 -7.66
CA SER A 320 18.56 -10.47 -8.12
C SER A 320 19.23 -10.50 -9.50
N ARG A 321 20.13 -11.47 -9.73
CA ARG A 321 20.77 -11.64 -11.05
C ARG A 321 19.77 -11.99 -12.15
N CYS A 322 18.73 -12.73 -11.83
CA CYS A 322 17.66 -13.09 -12.76
C CYS A 322 16.76 -11.87 -13.09
N TRP A 323 16.58 -10.93 -12.17
CA TRP A 323 15.89 -9.67 -12.43
C TRP A 323 16.67 -8.76 -13.41
N ARG A 324 17.98 -8.62 -13.21
CA ARG A 324 18.87 -7.79 -14.07
C ARG A 324 18.99 -8.29 -15.52
N LYS A 325 18.64 -9.52 -15.78
CA LYS A 325 18.47 -10.06 -17.13
C LYS A 325 16.99 -10.10 -17.36
N PRO A 326 16.43 -9.27 -18.26
CA PRO A 326 14.99 -9.14 -18.39
C PRO A 326 14.36 -10.50 -18.71
N ASP A 327 13.86 -11.15 -17.68
CA ASP A 327 13.01 -12.32 -17.78
C ASP A 327 11.61 -11.90 -17.31
N SER A 328 10.71 -11.77 -18.27
CA SER A 328 9.34 -11.32 -18.06
C SER A 328 8.50 -12.22 -17.17
N ARG A 329 9.02 -13.33 -16.70
CA ARG A 329 8.31 -14.31 -15.85
C ARG A 329 8.56 -14.09 -14.36
N LEU A 330 9.59 -13.35 -13.99
CA LEU A 330 9.94 -13.14 -12.58
C LEU A 330 9.15 -11.96 -12.00
N THR A 331 8.00 -12.29 -11.44
CA THR A 331 7.13 -11.36 -10.70
C THR A 331 6.86 -11.90 -9.30
N CYS A 332 6.27 -11.11 -8.42
CA CYS A 332 5.85 -11.57 -7.08
C CYS A 332 4.88 -12.76 -7.19
N SER A 333 3.95 -12.69 -8.14
CA SER A 333 2.96 -13.75 -8.37
C SER A 333 3.52 -15.01 -9.03
N ALA A 334 4.76 -15.00 -9.50
CA ALA A 334 5.43 -16.23 -9.93
C ALA A 334 5.69 -17.21 -8.77
N CYS A 335 5.76 -16.69 -7.54
CA CYS A 335 6.04 -17.47 -6.35
C CYS A 335 4.90 -17.41 -5.31
N HIS A 336 4.14 -16.32 -5.26
CA HIS A 336 3.08 -16.08 -4.29
C HIS A 336 1.72 -15.91 -4.98
N ASP A 337 0.68 -16.59 -4.48
CA ASP A 337 -0.70 -16.24 -4.80
C ASP A 337 -1.14 -15.13 -3.83
N PRO A 338 -1.41 -13.89 -4.30
CA PRO A 338 -1.79 -12.79 -3.42
C PRO A 338 -3.16 -13.00 -2.75
N HIS A 339 -3.96 -13.98 -3.20
CA HIS A 339 -5.25 -14.32 -2.61
C HIS A 339 -5.17 -15.44 -1.57
N GLN A 340 -3.98 -15.94 -1.26
CA GLN A 340 -3.76 -17.03 -0.31
C GLN A 340 -2.86 -16.55 0.84
N PRO A 341 -3.00 -17.15 2.03
CA PRO A 341 -2.03 -16.99 3.10
C PRO A 341 -0.62 -17.31 2.63
N LEU A 342 0.37 -16.65 3.21
CA LEU A 342 1.77 -16.90 2.89
C LEU A 342 2.14 -18.36 3.21
N VAL A 343 2.60 -19.09 2.20
CA VAL A 343 3.12 -20.44 2.37
C VAL A 343 4.46 -20.38 3.10
N ARG A 344 4.59 -21.06 4.24
CA ARG A 344 5.79 -21.05 5.08
C ARG A 344 6.71 -22.24 4.85
N ASP A 345 6.24 -23.28 4.19
CA ASP A 345 7.09 -24.39 3.75
C ASP A 345 7.98 -23.95 2.60
N LEU A 346 9.27 -23.80 2.88
CA LEU A 346 10.26 -23.33 1.91
C LEU A 346 10.45 -24.30 0.72
N MET A 347 10.21 -25.60 0.93
CA MET A 347 10.37 -26.60 -0.14
C MET A 347 9.24 -26.53 -1.16
N SER A 348 8.08 -26.02 -0.79
CA SER A 348 6.96 -25.83 -1.72
C SER A 348 7.26 -24.86 -2.86
N TYR A 349 8.28 -24.01 -2.69
CA TYR A 349 8.75 -23.06 -3.71
C TYR A 349 9.72 -23.66 -4.73
N ASP A 350 10.23 -24.88 -4.51
CA ASP A 350 11.18 -25.53 -5.42
C ASP A 350 10.64 -25.64 -6.85
N LYS A 351 9.36 -25.97 -7.00
CA LYS A 351 8.69 -26.03 -8.31
C LYS A 351 8.81 -24.75 -9.11
N ASN A 352 8.79 -23.58 -8.44
CA ASN A 352 8.88 -22.28 -9.08
C ASN A 352 10.31 -22.02 -9.60
N CYS A 353 11.32 -22.44 -8.84
CA CYS A 353 12.73 -22.38 -9.25
C CYS A 353 13.02 -23.35 -10.41
N LEU A 354 12.56 -24.60 -10.26
CA LEU A 354 12.76 -25.66 -11.23
C LEU A 354 12.02 -25.38 -12.55
N ALA A 355 10.97 -24.61 -12.55
CA ALA A 355 10.32 -24.15 -13.79
C ALA A 355 11.29 -23.44 -14.76
N CYS A 356 12.39 -22.85 -14.27
CA CYS A 356 13.45 -22.25 -15.08
C CYS A 356 14.75 -23.07 -15.09
N HIS A 357 15.04 -23.83 -14.02
CA HIS A 357 16.33 -24.44 -13.75
C HIS A 357 16.40 -25.96 -14.02
N GLN A 358 15.46 -26.54 -14.78
CA GLN A 358 15.46 -27.97 -15.13
C GLN A 358 16.11 -28.31 -16.48
N GLY A 359 16.57 -27.32 -17.25
CA GLY A 359 17.17 -27.56 -18.57
C GLY A 359 16.19 -27.93 -19.70
N GLU A 360 14.92 -28.15 -19.40
CA GLU A 360 13.85 -28.40 -20.36
C GLU A 360 13.13 -27.11 -20.78
N PRO A 361 12.68 -26.99 -22.05
CA PRO A 361 11.90 -25.81 -22.48
C PRO A 361 10.58 -25.75 -21.73
N ILE A 362 10.31 -24.63 -21.05
CA ILE A 362 9.07 -24.43 -20.30
C ILE A 362 7.93 -24.17 -21.27
N THR A 363 7.14 -25.19 -21.53
CA THR A 363 5.94 -25.08 -22.37
C THR A 363 4.67 -24.75 -21.58
N LYS A 364 4.71 -24.80 -20.25
CA LYS A 364 3.51 -24.59 -19.39
C LYS A 364 3.90 -23.97 -18.04
N VAL A 365 4.04 -22.66 -17.96
CA VAL A 365 3.72 -21.95 -16.73
C VAL A 365 2.34 -21.31 -16.96
N ALA A 366 1.35 -21.80 -16.24
CA ALA A 366 0.01 -21.28 -16.31
C ALA A 366 0.02 -19.82 -15.83
N SER A 367 -0.37 -18.95 -16.71
CA SER A 367 -0.68 -17.54 -16.64
C SER A 367 0.38 -16.57 -17.14
N VAL A 368 -0.04 -15.87 -18.20
CA VAL A 368 0.55 -14.75 -18.92
C VAL A 368 1.52 -15.16 -20.03
N THR A 369 0.96 -15.53 -21.16
CA THR A 369 1.69 -15.55 -22.44
C THR A 369 1.95 -14.13 -22.91
N HIS A 370 3.14 -13.59 -22.61
CA HIS A 370 3.67 -12.48 -23.39
C HIS A 370 4.21 -13.01 -24.71
N LYS A 371 3.58 -12.63 -25.82
CA LYS A 371 4.05 -12.94 -27.15
C LYS A 371 5.45 -12.35 -27.34
N GLY A 372 6.48 -13.18 -27.55
CA GLY A 372 7.71 -12.75 -28.18
C GLY A 372 9.06 -13.09 -27.51
N ASN A 373 9.10 -13.77 -26.35
CA ASN A 373 10.39 -14.10 -25.76
C ASN A 373 10.62 -15.62 -25.74
N PRO A 374 11.68 -16.16 -26.43
CA PRO A 374 11.98 -17.58 -26.41
C PRO A 374 12.29 -18.02 -24.99
N ALA A 375 11.78 -19.18 -24.59
CA ALA A 375 12.02 -19.79 -23.31
C ALA A 375 13.55 -19.93 -23.05
N ARG A 376 14.09 -19.03 -22.20
CA ARG A 376 15.47 -19.14 -21.74
C ARG A 376 15.51 -20.19 -20.63
N THR A 377 16.24 -21.27 -20.86
CA THR A 377 16.59 -22.23 -19.83
C THR A 377 17.80 -21.70 -19.05
N ALA A 378 17.68 -21.65 -17.73
CA ALA A 378 18.83 -21.44 -16.86
C ALA A 378 19.54 -22.79 -16.64
N PRO A 379 20.86 -22.81 -16.45
CA PRO A 379 21.58 -24.06 -16.17
C PRO A 379 21.02 -24.69 -14.89
N PRO A 380 20.93 -26.04 -14.82
CA PRO A 380 20.55 -26.73 -13.61
C PRO A 380 21.53 -26.41 -12.47
N CYS A 381 21.04 -26.45 -11.23
CA CYS A 381 21.91 -26.29 -10.08
C CYS A 381 22.81 -27.52 -9.95
N PRO A 382 24.15 -27.38 -9.89
CA PRO A 382 25.09 -28.52 -9.83
C PRO A 382 25.11 -29.21 -8.46
N VAL A 383 24.47 -28.61 -7.43
CA VAL A 383 24.54 -29.07 -6.05
C VAL A 383 23.26 -29.83 -5.66
N ALA A 384 22.09 -29.27 -5.97
CA ALA A 384 20.80 -29.84 -5.55
C ALA A 384 19.65 -29.35 -6.45
N GLN A 385 18.57 -30.15 -6.48
CA GLN A 385 17.31 -29.80 -7.15
C GLN A 385 16.15 -29.66 -6.17
N LYS A 386 16.44 -29.48 -4.89
CA LYS A 386 15.47 -29.28 -3.80
C LYS A 386 16.01 -28.31 -2.78
N ALA A 387 15.10 -27.76 -1.96
CA ALA A 387 15.40 -26.78 -0.92
C ALA A 387 16.14 -25.53 -1.46
N CYS A 388 15.77 -25.11 -2.69
CA CYS A 388 16.44 -24.01 -3.41
C CYS A 388 16.47 -22.71 -2.61
N VAL A 389 15.35 -22.35 -1.97
CA VAL A 389 15.22 -21.14 -1.17
C VAL A 389 16.22 -21.08 -0.02
N THR A 390 16.54 -22.22 0.60
CA THR A 390 17.44 -22.27 1.77
C THR A 390 18.86 -21.82 1.44
N CYS A 391 19.30 -22.00 0.20
CA CYS A 391 20.63 -21.61 -0.29
C CYS A 391 20.62 -20.27 -1.04
N HIS A 392 19.57 -20.00 -1.82
CA HIS A 392 19.53 -18.87 -2.75
C HIS A 392 18.76 -17.66 -2.21
N MET A 393 17.95 -17.85 -1.16
CA MET A 393 17.17 -16.83 -0.48
C MET A 393 17.26 -17.03 1.03
N PRO A 394 18.45 -16.93 1.63
CA PRO A 394 18.68 -17.27 3.03
C PRO A 394 17.86 -16.35 3.94
N ARG A 395 17.61 -16.86 5.15
CA ARG A 395 16.88 -16.12 6.19
C ARG A 395 17.86 -15.43 7.13
N PHE A 396 17.54 -14.17 7.47
CA PHE A 396 18.34 -13.34 8.37
C PHE A 396 17.44 -12.76 9.46
N GLN A 397 17.97 -12.75 10.67
CA GLN A 397 17.32 -12.05 11.76
C GLN A 397 17.51 -10.53 11.60
N VAL A 398 16.46 -9.78 11.87
CA VAL A 398 16.47 -8.32 12.02
C VAL A 398 16.20 -8.05 13.51
N PRO A 399 17.25 -7.82 14.32
CA PRO A 399 17.11 -7.77 15.77
C PRO A 399 16.13 -6.71 16.26
N GLU A 400 16.08 -5.56 15.60
CA GLU A 400 15.21 -4.44 15.93
C GLU A 400 13.73 -4.74 15.70
N MET A 401 13.43 -5.78 14.91
CA MET A 401 12.06 -6.25 14.65
C MET A 401 11.76 -7.56 15.38
N HIS A 402 12.70 -8.11 16.12
CA HIS A 402 12.58 -9.43 16.78
C HIS A 402 12.08 -10.53 15.83
N ALA A 403 12.46 -10.47 14.55
CA ALA A 403 11.93 -11.35 13.52
C ALA A 403 12.99 -11.76 12.50
N THR A 404 12.73 -12.88 11.84
CA THR A 404 13.59 -13.42 10.77
C THR A 404 12.88 -13.25 9.43
N PHE A 405 13.58 -12.63 8.47
CA PHE A 405 13.09 -12.39 7.10
C PHE A 405 13.85 -13.21 6.08
N THR A 406 13.16 -13.67 5.06
CA THR A 406 13.77 -14.27 3.87
C THR A 406 14.30 -13.17 2.96
N ASP A 407 15.56 -13.24 2.57
CA ASP A 407 16.12 -12.32 1.58
C ASP A 407 15.58 -12.66 0.19
N HIS A 408 14.85 -11.72 -0.42
CA HIS A 408 14.33 -11.86 -1.78
C HIS A 408 15.35 -11.57 -2.87
N THR A 409 16.62 -11.24 -2.52
CA THR A 409 17.71 -11.24 -3.48
C THR A 409 18.09 -12.68 -3.81
N ILE A 410 17.71 -13.16 -5.00
CA ILE A 410 18.05 -14.51 -5.46
C ILE A 410 19.50 -14.51 -5.93
N ALA A 411 20.38 -15.15 -5.17
CA ALA A 411 21.82 -15.15 -5.42
C ALA A 411 22.50 -16.46 -4.99
N VAL A 412 23.76 -16.63 -5.38
CA VAL A 412 24.64 -17.67 -4.83
C VAL A 412 25.42 -17.05 -3.68
N TYR A 413 25.06 -17.40 -2.46
CA TYR A 413 25.73 -16.93 -1.26
C TYR A 413 26.92 -17.83 -0.93
N LYS A 414 28.13 -17.33 -1.15
CA LYS A 414 29.39 -18.04 -0.73
C LYS A 414 29.64 -17.88 0.78
N GLN A 415 29.17 -16.79 1.35
CA GLN A 415 29.21 -16.49 2.78
C GLN A 415 27.91 -15.75 3.12
N LYS A 416 27.49 -15.78 4.39
CA LYS A 416 26.34 -14.97 4.83
C LYS A 416 26.68 -13.49 4.63
N PRO A 417 25.83 -12.73 3.92
CA PRO A 417 26.06 -11.30 3.78
C PRO A 417 26.12 -10.61 5.15
N ASN A 418 27.07 -9.70 5.29
CA ASN A 418 27.10 -8.79 6.41
C ASN A 418 26.26 -7.56 6.03
N PHE A 419 25.26 -7.25 6.85
CA PHE A 419 24.36 -6.11 6.66
C PHE A 419 24.75 -4.90 7.53
N ASN A 420 25.98 -4.88 8.08
CA ASN A 420 26.47 -3.76 8.88
C ASN A 420 26.70 -2.50 8.05
#